data_53e04a28cc430480cd4c969d4855ad00
#
_entry.id   53e04a28cc430480cd4c969d4855ad00
#
_cell.length_a   1.000
_cell.length_b   1.000
_cell.length_c   1.000
_cell.angle_alpha   90.00
_cell.angle_beta   90.00
_cell.angle_gamma   90.00
#
_symmetry.space_group_name_H-M   'P 1'
#
loop_
_entity.id
_entity.type
_entity.pdbx_description
1 polymer ?
#
loop_
_entity_poly.entity_id
_entity_poly.type
_entity_poly.pdbx_seq_one_letter_code
_entity_poly.pdbx_strand_id
1 'polypeptide(L)'
;MARTRAANGNFKPNDDYEKMQFYYHPDHLGSSSYITNLDGEVSQHIEYVPFGEVFLEERNNTWNTPYLFNAKELDEETGMYYYGARYYEPRLSLWMSVDPRSEEAPEASSYTYSHNAPTGRVDFDGKWDIKVSASSDRANHPYAIYAVYDRNGNLIYKTVVKVLGNHRKRNSSNADTPQGRYKILGWRKTGTKHYPTISFGPNDLLALEYQGGEGGSRQGMHTHGGRRQKPDLMGTHGCMRMADADIKELKEIVTQLEKNDPKEKKGFLTLKDNLQVPVSYNDRDKIKEEVNKMKSYELPEVVVIGHRTQKVEKNETEKGGTKHETEQ
;
A
#
# COMPACT_ATOMS: atom_id res chain seq x y z
N MET A 1 -0.78 -16.79 -20.79
CA MET A 1 -0.11 -17.56 -19.72
C MET A 1 1.10 -18.27 -20.32
N ALA A 2 2.27 -17.73 -20.12
CA ALA A 2 3.51 -18.39 -20.54
C ALA A 2 3.72 -19.62 -19.64
N ARG A 3 3.56 -20.83 -20.19
CA ARG A 3 3.92 -22.07 -19.50
C ARG A 3 5.43 -22.22 -19.64
N THR A 4 6.17 -21.97 -18.56
CA THR A 4 7.58 -22.28 -18.55
C THR A 4 7.78 -23.79 -18.69
N ARG A 5 8.51 -24.22 -19.67
CA ARG A 5 8.90 -25.65 -19.86
C ARG A 5 9.65 -26.20 -18.66
N ALA A 6 10.31 -25.34 -17.89
CA ALA A 6 10.96 -25.67 -16.62
C ALA A 6 10.02 -26.34 -15.60
N ALA A 7 8.72 -26.00 -15.60
CA ALA A 7 7.75 -26.64 -14.73
C ALA A 7 7.47 -28.12 -15.05
N ASN A 8 7.86 -28.59 -16.23
CA ASN A 8 7.61 -29.97 -16.69
C ASN A 8 8.88 -30.83 -16.79
N GLY A 9 10.01 -30.39 -16.26
CA GLY A 9 11.27 -31.18 -16.26
C GLY A 9 11.93 -31.39 -17.63
N ASN A 10 11.45 -30.74 -18.70
CA ASN A 10 12.02 -30.80 -20.05
C ASN A 10 12.94 -29.62 -20.33
N PHE A 11 13.89 -29.40 -19.44
CA PHE A 11 14.91 -28.37 -19.60
C PHE A 11 15.92 -28.82 -20.67
N LYS A 12 16.02 -28.08 -21.76
CA LYS A 12 17.08 -28.27 -22.75
C LYS A 12 18.01 -27.06 -22.65
N PRO A 13 19.29 -27.24 -22.26
CA PRO A 13 20.28 -26.18 -22.30
C PRO A 13 20.35 -25.58 -23.71
N ASN A 14 20.33 -24.25 -23.82
CA ASN A 14 20.34 -23.48 -25.07
C ASN A 14 19.05 -23.54 -25.92
N ASP A 15 17.91 -23.86 -25.35
CA ASP A 15 16.62 -23.61 -26.03
C ASP A 15 16.42 -22.11 -26.22
N ASP A 16 15.92 -21.66 -27.38
CA ASP A 16 15.65 -20.24 -27.66
C ASP A 16 14.74 -19.58 -26.63
N TYR A 17 13.94 -20.39 -25.93
CA TYR A 17 13.10 -19.95 -24.84
C TYR A 17 13.88 -19.47 -23.61
N GLU A 18 15.07 -19.99 -23.33
CA GLU A 18 15.93 -19.54 -22.23
C GLU A 18 16.61 -18.22 -22.53
N LYS A 19 16.88 -17.96 -23.83
CA LYS A 19 17.38 -16.67 -24.26
C LYS A 19 16.39 -15.54 -24.15
N MET A 20 15.09 -15.87 -23.94
CA MET A 20 14.01 -14.92 -23.72
C MET A 20 13.73 -14.67 -22.22
N GLN A 21 14.75 -14.77 -21.37
CA GLN A 21 14.66 -14.37 -19.97
C GLN A 21 14.99 -12.88 -19.84
N PHE A 22 14.10 -12.14 -19.19
CA PHE A 22 14.26 -10.72 -18.96
C PHE A 22 14.17 -10.42 -17.48
N TYR A 23 15.03 -9.53 -17.01
CA TYR A 23 15.17 -9.14 -15.60
C TYR A 23 14.74 -7.71 -15.45
N TYR A 24 13.75 -7.50 -14.54
CA TYR A 24 13.24 -6.19 -14.21
C TYR A 24 14.08 -5.53 -13.13
N HIS A 25 14.49 -4.30 -13.37
CA HIS A 25 15.16 -3.43 -12.41
C HIS A 25 14.19 -2.28 -12.05
N PRO A 26 13.31 -2.48 -11.05
CA PRO A 26 12.31 -1.50 -10.73
C PRO A 26 12.87 -0.36 -9.89
N ASP A 27 12.21 0.79 -9.97
CA ASP A 27 12.43 1.90 -9.06
C ASP A 27 11.88 1.59 -7.63
N HIS A 28 11.96 2.57 -6.74
CA HIS A 28 11.49 2.45 -5.35
C HIS A 28 9.96 2.26 -5.23
N LEU A 29 9.20 2.59 -6.27
CA LEU A 29 7.74 2.43 -6.37
C LEU A 29 7.33 1.15 -7.09
N GLY A 30 8.29 0.39 -7.61
CA GLY A 30 8.05 -0.83 -8.37
C GLY A 30 7.82 -0.61 -9.87
N SER A 31 8.04 0.61 -10.37
CA SER A 31 7.94 0.88 -11.81
C SER A 31 9.16 0.33 -12.55
N SER A 32 8.96 -0.22 -13.74
CA SER A 32 10.02 -0.80 -14.55
C SER A 32 10.92 0.32 -15.10
N SER A 33 12.15 0.47 -14.56
CA SER A 33 13.10 1.48 -15.02
C SER A 33 14.05 0.92 -16.08
N TYR A 34 14.63 -0.26 -15.82
CA TYR A 34 15.47 -0.98 -16.76
C TYR A 34 15.02 -2.42 -16.86
N ILE A 35 15.11 -2.97 -18.06
CA ILE A 35 14.91 -4.38 -18.32
C ILE A 35 16.12 -4.89 -19.10
N THR A 36 16.77 -5.93 -18.57
CA THR A 36 17.93 -6.54 -19.20
C THR A 36 17.62 -7.96 -19.67
N ASN A 37 18.30 -8.39 -20.71
CA ASN A 37 18.29 -9.78 -21.15
C ASN A 37 19.24 -10.65 -20.32
N LEU A 38 19.36 -11.93 -20.66
CA LEU A 38 20.24 -12.89 -19.98
C LEU A 38 21.71 -12.49 -20.02
N ASP A 39 22.15 -11.80 -21.06
CA ASP A 39 23.53 -11.35 -21.24
C ASP A 39 23.82 -10.03 -20.51
N GLY A 40 22.83 -9.46 -19.86
CA GLY A 40 22.93 -8.20 -19.12
C GLY A 40 22.79 -6.95 -20.01
N GLU A 41 22.46 -7.11 -21.30
CA GLU A 41 22.20 -5.98 -22.18
C GLU A 41 20.82 -5.36 -21.88
N VAL A 42 20.75 -4.03 -21.91
CA VAL A 42 19.48 -3.31 -21.72
C VAL A 42 18.59 -3.53 -22.93
N SER A 43 17.45 -4.17 -22.74
CA SER A 43 16.42 -4.34 -23.76
C SER A 43 15.40 -3.20 -23.77
N GLN A 44 15.14 -2.62 -22.59
CA GLN A 44 14.25 -1.49 -22.45
C GLN A 44 14.70 -0.60 -21.29
N HIS A 45 14.71 0.72 -21.50
CA HIS A 45 14.93 1.74 -20.48
C HIS A 45 13.75 2.70 -20.49
N ILE A 46 13.19 2.99 -19.31
CA ILE A 46 11.97 3.77 -19.17
C ILE A 46 12.13 4.76 -18.03
N GLU A 47 11.83 6.02 -18.28
CA GLU A 47 11.73 7.06 -17.26
C GLU A 47 10.31 7.62 -17.23
N TYR A 48 9.83 7.97 -16.03
CA TYR A 48 8.47 8.44 -15.82
C TYR A 48 8.46 9.84 -15.21
N VAL A 49 7.48 10.65 -15.59
CA VAL A 49 7.11 11.79 -14.77
C VAL A 49 6.40 11.31 -13.49
N PRO A 50 6.31 12.14 -12.45
CA PRO A 50 5.82 11.71 -11.13
C PRO A 50 4.50 10.93 -11.13
N PHE A 51 3.58 11.24 -12.02
CA PHE A 51 2.29 10.58 -12.15
C PHE A 51 2.26 9.40 -13.13
N GLY A 52 3.44 8.95 -13.61
CA GLY A 52 3.54 7.69 -14.37
C GLY A 52 3.36 7.82 -15.88
N GLU A 53 3.19 9.02 -16.42
CA GLU A 53 3.36 9.24 -17.84
C GLU A 53 4.81 8.92 -18.21
N VAL A 54 5.02 8.21 -19.32
CA VAL A 54 6.34 7.87 -19.81
C VAL A 54 7.00 9.14 -20.37
N PHE A 55 8.12 9.52 -19.76
CA PHE A 55 8.93 10.68 -20.20
C PHE A 55 9.94 10.29 -21.26
N LEU A 56 10.63 9.17 -21.05
CA LEU A 56 11.62 8.61 -21.98
C LEU A 56 11.41 7.11 -22.07
N GLU A 57 11.47 6.59 -23.26
CA GLU A 57 11.53 5.16 -23.51
C GLU A 57 12.50 4.85 -24.62
N GLU A 58 13.48 4.00 -24.32
CA GLU A 58 14.46 3.45 -25.25
C GLU A 58 14.28 1.94 -25.33
N ARG A 59 14.20 1.40 -26.55
CA ARG A 59 13.99 -0.03 -26.81
C ARG A 59 15.04 -0.53 -27.82
N ASN A 60 15.58 -1.72 -27.58
CA ASN A 60 16.40 -2.38 -28.57
C ASN A 60 15.60 -3.23 -29.57
N ASN A 61 14.24 -3.16 -29.50
CA ASN A 61 13.29 -3.85 -30.37
C ASN A 61 13.33 -5.40 -30.32
N THR A 62 14.00 -6.00 -29.35
CA THR A 62 14.00 -7.46 -29.17
C THR A 62 12.79 -7.98 -28.43
N TRP A 63 12.36 -7.24 -27.42
CA TRP A 63 11.19 -7.54 -26.61
C TRP A 63 10.78 -6.32 -25.76
N ASN A 64 9.47 -6.14 -25.56
CA ASN A 64 8.92 -5.09 -24.73
C ASN A 64 8.01 -5.68 -23.66
N THR A 65 8.06 -5.12 -22.46
CA THR A 65 7.09 -5.44 -21.43
C THR A 65 5.89 -4.50 -21.49
N PRO A 66 4.66 -5.01 -21.29
CA PRO A 66 3.50 -4.15 -21.05
C PRO A 66 3.42 -3.65 -19.61
N TYR A 67 4.24 -4.17 -18.69
CA TYR A 67 4.21 -3.83 -17.26
C TYR A 67 5.20 -2.71 -16.97
N LEU A 68 4.70 -1.48 -16.81
CA LEU A 68 5.50 -0.27 -16.70
C LEU A 68 5.39 0.38 -15.32
N PHE A 69 4.65 1.47 -15.21
CA PHE A 69 4.49 2.24 -13.97
C PHE A 69 3.84 1.41 -12.86
N ASN A 70 4.46 1.38 -11.66
CA ASN A 70 4.05 0.56 -10.51
C ASN A 70 3.82 -0.93 -10.85
N ALA A 71 4.56 -1.47 -11.84
CA ALA A 71 4.37 -2.81 -12.38
C ALA A 71 2.93 -3.09 -12.87
N LYS A 72 2.23 -2.05 -13.34
CA LYS A 72 0.89 -2.19 -13.93
C LYS A 72 0.97 -2.35 -15.44
N GLU A 73 0.01 -3.10 -15.97
CA GLU A 73 -0.11 -3.31 -17.40
C GLU A 73 -0.59 -2.03 -18.07
N LEU A 74 0.18 -1.56 -19.04
CA LEU A 74 -0.23 -0.48 -19.93
C LEU A 74 -1.06 -1.06 -21.06
N ASP A 75 -2.28 -0.59 -21.19
CA ASP A 75 -3.06 -0.78 -22.40
C ASP A 75 -2.56 0.22 -23.46
N GLU A 76 -1.80 -0.28 -24.43
CA GLU A 76 -1.19 0.56 -25.47
C GLU A 76 -2.23 1.26 -26.37
N GLU A 77 -3.43 0.68 -26.52
CA GLU A 77 -4.48 1.26 -27.37
C GLU A 77 -5.07 2.51 -26.72
N THR A 78 -5.24 2.51 -25.40
CA THR A 78 -5.84 3.61 -24.65
C THR A 78 -4.81 4.52 -23.98
N GLY A 79 -3.61 4.01 -23.70
CA GLY A 79 -2.57 4.67 -22.92
C GLY A 79 -2.84 4.66 -21.42
N MET A 80 -3.76 3.85 -20.94
CA MET A 80 -4.14 3.75 -19.53
C MET A 80 -3.52 2.55 -18.84
N TYR A 81 -3.25 2.67 -17.56
CA TYR A 81 -2.77 1.57 -16.73
C TYR A 81 -3.93 0.81 -16.09
N TYR A 82 -3.92 -0.52 -16.19
CA TYR A 82 -4.90 -1.38 -15.55
C TYR A 82 -4.46 -1.76 -14.13
N TYR A 83 -5.17 -1.26 -13.12
CA TYR A 83 -4.90 -1.52 -11.70
C TYR A 83 -5.79 -2.63 -11.10
N GLY A 84 -6.56 -3.33 -11.92
CA GLY A 84 -7.46 -4.40 -11.49
C GLY A 84 -8.88 -3.92 -11.22
N ALA A 85 -9.07 -2.94 -10.35
CA ALA A 85 -10.38 -2.36 -10.05
C ALA A 85 -10.74 -1.16 -10.93
N ARG A 86 -9.73 -0.40 -11.37
CA ARG A 86 -9.88 0.85 -12.13
C ARG A 86 -8.81 0.96 -13.20
N TYR A 87 -9.11 1.76 -14.23
CA TYR A 87 -8.12 2.27 -15.17
C TYR A 87 -7.59 3.61 -14.72
N TYR A 88 -6.28 3.79 -14.80
CA TYR A 88 -5.58 5.02 -14.46
C TYR A 88 -5.04 5.70 -15.71
N GLU A 89 -5.37 6.96 -15.91
CA GLU A 89 -4.85 7.77 -17.02
C GLU A 89 -3.70 8.67 -16.51
N PRO A 90 -2.44 8.34 -16.83
CA PRO A 90 -1.29 9.03 -16.27
C PRO A 90 -1.16 10.48 -16.75
N ARG A 91 -1.58 10.78 -17.99
CA ARG A 91 -1.54 12.15 -18.56
C ARG A 91 -2.50 13.10 -17.87
N LEU A 92 -3.60 12.57 -17.32
CA LEU A 92 -4.56 13.33 -16.53
C LEU A 92 -4.26 13.27 -15.03
N SER A 93 -3.39 12.34 -14.61
CA SER A 93 -3.10 12.06 -13.19
C SER A 93 -4.34 11.60 -12.40
N LEU A 94 -5.31 10.98 -13.09
CA LEU A 94 -6.63 10.65 -12.55
C LEU A 94 -7.02 9.20 -12.84
N TRP A 95 -7.85 8.66 -11.95
CA TRP A 95 -8.63 7.46 -12.23
C TRP A 95 -9.72 7.76 -13.24
N MET A 96 -10.00 6.81 -14.15
CA MET A 96 -11.02 6.97 -15.18
C MET A 96 -12.41 6.53 -14.72
N SER A 97 -12.55 6.11 -13.49
CA SER A 97 -13.84 5.85 -12.84
C SER A 97 -13.85 6.42 -11.42
N VAL A 98 -15.04 6.76 -10.96
CA VAL A 98 -15.30 7.21 -9.61
C VAL A 98 -14.77 6.16 -8.63
N ASP A 99 -14.13 6.61 -7.55
CA ASP A 99 -13.80 5.73 -6.46
C ASP A 99 -15.11 5.17 -5.88
N PRO A 100 -15.28 3.84 -5.82
CA PRO A 100 -16.48 3.24 -5.25
C PRO A 100 -16.80 3.70 -3.81
N ARG A 101 -15.84 4.36 -3.16
CA ARG A 101 -15.97 4.89 -1.79
C ARG A 101 -15.76 6.41 -1.69
N SER A 102 -15.98 7.13 -2.75
CA SER A 102 -15.91 8.60 -2.75
C SER A 102 -16.72 9.27 -1.63
N GLU A 103 -17.75 8.60 -1.13
CA GLU A 103 -18.56 9.09 -0.01
C GLU A 103 -17.82 9.08 1.34
N GLU A 104 -16.72 8.30 1.47
CA GLU A 104 -15.94 8.18 2.71
C GLU A 104 -14.82 9.23 2.83
N ALA A 105 -14.51 9.92 1.73
CA ALA A 105 -13.53 10.99 1.67
C ALA A 105 -14.08 12.18 0.89
N PRO A 106 -15.10 12.85 1.42
CA PRO A 106 -15.80 13.94 0.70
C PRO A 106 -14.90 15.15 0.42
N GLU A 107 -13.77 15.26 1.11
CA GLU A 107 -12.74 16.29 0.92
C GLU A 107 -11.80 16.00 -0.27
N ALA A 108 -11.77 14.76 -0.75
CA ALA A 108 -10.93 14.35 -1.87
C ALA A 108 -11.77 14.11 -3.12
N SER A 109 -11.24 14.47 -4.28
CA SER A 109 -11.87 14.09 -5.54
C SER A 109 -11.91 12.59 -5.69
N SER A 110 -13.05 12.02 -6.08
CA SER A 110 -13.25 10.59 -6.35
C SER A 110 -12.33 10.02 -7.43
N TYR A 111 -11.65 10.87 -8.16
CA TYR A 111 -10.75 10.52 -9.26
C TYR A 111 -9.27 10.69 -8.89
N THR A 112 -8.96 11.11 -7.66
CA THR A 112 -7.57 11.40 -7.25
C THR A 112 -6.75 10.12 -7.16
N TYR A 113 -5.58 10.11 -7.85
CA TYR A 113 -4.60 9.04 -7.73
C TYR A 113 -3.63 9.32 -6.57
N SER A 114 -3.41 8.30 -5.72
CA SER A 114 -2.41 8.30 -4.63
C SER A 114 -2.40 9.58 -3.78
N HIS A 115 -3.58 10.22 -3.57
CA HIS A 115 -3.71 11.50 -2.84
C HIS A 115 -2.76 12.61 -3.32
N ASN A 116 -2.54 12.70 -4.63
CA ASN A 116 -1.59 13.64 -5.25
C ASN A 116 -0.15 13.52 -4.72
N ALA A 117 0.24 12.35 -4.22
CA ALA A 117 1.59 12.05 -3.74
C ALA A 117 2.22 10.83 -4.44
N PRO A 118 2.29 10.82 -5.79
CA PRO A 118 2.66 9.66 -6.58
C PRO A 118 4.11 9.21 -6.40
N THR A 119 5.00 10.10 -5.95
CA THR A 119 6.43 9.79 -5.71
C THR A 119 6.69 9.09 -4.39
N GLY A 120 5.74 9.13 -3.47
CA GLY A 120 5.87 8.52 -2.14
C GLY A 120 4.83 7.44 -1.85
N ARG A 121 3.87 7.26 -2.73
CA ARG A 121 2.74 6.36 -2.53
C ARG A 121 2.43 5.56 -3.79
N VAL A 122 2.14 4.28 -3.58
CA VAL A 122 1.69 3.36 -4.64
C VAL A 122 0.40 2.72 -4.15
N ASP A 123 -0.62 2.76 -4.99
CA ASP A 123 -1.80 1.92 -4.84
C ASP A 123 -1.52 0.57 -5.50
N PHE A 124 -1.19 -0.47 -4.72
CA PHE A 124 -0.79 -1.77 -5.27
C PHE A 124 -1.95 -2.57 -5.88
N ASP A 125 -3.13 -2.50 -5.30
CA ASP A 125 -4.28 -3.30 -5.72
C ASP A 125 -5.64 -2.73 -5.27
N GLY A 126 -5.67 -1.47 -4.84
CA GLY A 126 -6.88 -0.81 -4.35
C GLY A 126 -7.38 -1.34 -3.00
N LYS A 127 -6.50 -1.99 -2.19
CA LYS A 127 -6.84 -2.59 -0.90
C LYS A 127 -6.05 -1.95 0.24
N TRP A 128 -6.49 -2.23 1.47
CA TRP A 128 -5.71 -1.87 2.63
C TRP A 128 -4.49 -2.79 2.77
N ASP A 129 -3.37 -2.23 3.20
CA ASP A 129 -2.09 -2.91 3.32
C ASP A 129 -1.41 -2.68 4.66
N ILE A 130 -0.55 -3.63 5.04
CA ILE A 130 0.34 -3.48 6.18
C ILE A 130 1.79 -3.47 5.66
N LYS A 131 2.54 -2.43 6.04
CA LYS A 131 3.97 -2.34 5.75
C LYS A 131 4.76 -2.44 7.04
N VAL A 132 5.76 -3.32 7.07
CA VAL A 132 6.65 -3.49 8.21
C VAL A 132 8.06 -3.16 7.77
N SER A 133 8.61 -2.09 8.35
CA SER A 133 9.98 -1.63 8.10
C SER A 133 10.87 -2.03 9.27
N ALA A 134 11.83 -2.90 9.01
CA ALA A 134 12.75 -3.45 10.01
C ALA A 134 14.19 -3.02 9.72
N SER A 135 15.06 -3.12 10.73
CA SER A 135 16.50 -3.03 10.54
C SER A 135 17.06 -4.33 9.94
N SER A 136 18.06 -4.22 9.09
CA SER A 136 18.84 -5.38 8.64
C SER A 136 19.64 -6.01 9.81
N ASP A 137 20.08 -5.21 10.75
CA ASP A 137 20.74 -5.65 12.00
C ASP A 137 19.71 -5.85 13.12
N ARG A 138 18.97 -6.94 13.05
CA ARG A 138 17.94 -7.27 14.05
C ARG A 138 18.48 -7.75 15.38
N ALA A 139 19.75 -8.12 15.45
CA ALA A 139 20.39 -8.50 16.69
C ALA A 139 20.49 -7.32 17.66
N ASN A 140 20.91 -6.17 17.15
CA ASN A 140 21.02 -4.93 17.90
C ASN A 140 19.74 -4.09 17.86
N HIS A 141 18.94 -4.21 16.77
CA HIS A 141 17.73 -3.43 16.52
C HIS A 141 16.52 -4.36 16.27
N PRO A 142 15.98 -5.02 17.31
CA PRO A 142 14.98 -6.08 17.18
C PRO A 142 13.58 -5.59 16.85
N TYR A 143 13.36 -4.28 16.86
CA TYR A 143 12.06 -3.66 16.61
C TYR A 143 11.93 -3.13 15.19
N ALA A 144 10.73 -3.17 14.69
CA ALA A 144 10.32 -2.68 13.39
C ALA A 144 9.13 -1.75 13.54
N ILE A 145 8.95 -0.85 12.58
CA ILE A 145 7.74 -0.06 12.44
C ILE A 145 6.68 -0.90 11.72
N TYR A 146 5.50 -0.99 12.30
CA TYR A 146 4.33 -1.65 11.75
C TYR A 146 3.30 -0.59 11.39
N ALA A 147 3.00 -0.40 10.12
CA ALA A 147 2.13 0.64 9.61
C ALA A 147 0.99 0.03 8.79
N VAL A 148 -0.24 0.45 9.05
CA VAL A 148 -1.44 0.05 8.32
C VAL A 148 -1.89 1.22 7.46
N TYR A 149 -2.10 0.93 6.21
CA TYR A 149 -2.57 1.88 5.22
C TYR A 149 -3.96 1.45 4.74
N ASP A 150 -4.84 2.40 4.58
CA ASP A 150 -6.10 2.15 3.90
C ASP A 150 -5.84 1.90 2.39
N ARG A 151 -6.88 1.55 1.65
CA ARG A 151 -6.79 1.31 0.22
C ARG A 151 -6.37 2.56 -0.60
N ASN A 152 -6.56 3.74 -0.03
CA ASN A 152 -6.15 4.99 -0.66
C ASN A 152 -4.67 5.32 -0.37
N GLY A 153 -3.98 4.47 0.39
CA GLY A 153 -2.60 4.67 0.82
C GLY A 153 -2.43 5.62 1.99
N ASN A 154 -3.52 6.02 2.68
CA ASN A 154 -3.42 6.82 3.89
C ASN A 154 -2.89 5.99 5.05
N LEU A 155 -1.97 6.54 5.81
CA LEU A 155 -1.49 5.95 7.05
C LEU A 155 -2.56 6.09 8.13
N ILE A 156 -3.21 4.97 8.47
CA ILE A 156 -4.29 4.95 9.47
C ILE A 156 -3.87 4.44 10.84
N TYR A 157 -2.77 3.69 10.90
CA TYR A 157 -2.22 3.17 12.14
C TYR A 157 -0.73 2.92 12.04
N LYS A 158 0.01 3.17 13.12
CA LYS A 158 1.44 2.93 13.20
C LYS A 158 1.83 2.55 14.61
N THR A 159 2.63 1.51 14.76
CA THR A 159 3.16 1.07 16.05
C THR A 159 4.49 0.36 15.88
N VAL A 160 5.07 -0.14 16.94
CA VAL A 160 6.28 -0.96 16.90
C VAL A 160 5.98 -2.43 17.16
N VAL A 161 6.70 -3.30 16.45
CA VAL A 161 6.65 -4.75 16.63
C VAL A 161 8.04 -5.31 16.80
N LYS A 162 8.17 -6.38 17.58
CA LYS A 162 9.41 -7.15 17.66
C LYS A 162 9.40 -8.22 16.57
N VAL A 163 10.46 -8.22 15.76
CA VAL A 163 10.66 -9.15 14.62
C VAL A 163 11.84 -10.10 14.84
N LEU A 164 12.40 -10.07 16.04
CA LEU A 164 13.55 -10.87 16.47
C LEU A 164 13.11 -12.30 16.84
N GLY A 165 13.71 -13.27 16.20
CA GLY A 165 13.63 -14.69 16.57
C GLY A 165 14.83 -15.18 17.39
N ASN A 166 14.92 -16.50 17.56
CA ASN A 166 16.03 -17.13 18.27
C ASN A 166 17.29 -17.25 17.40
N HIS A 167 17.12 -17.25 16.08
CA HIS A 167 18.19 -17.40 15.10
C HIS A 167 18.12 -16.33 14.01
N ARG A 168 19.29 -15.96 13.49
CA ARG A 168 19.41 -14.95 12.40
C ARG A 168 19.17 -15.56 11.01
N LYS A 169 19.31 -16.89 10.86
CA LYS A 169 19.12 -17.58 9.58
C LYS A 169 17.63 -17.68 9.25
N ARG A 170 17.11 -16.70 8.52
CA ARG A 170 15.67 -16.44 8.31
C ARG A 170 14.88 -17.55 7.61
N ASN A 171 15.54 -18.47 6.91
CA ASN A 171 14.91 -19.67 6.35
C ASN A 171 14.80 -20.84 7.33
N SER A 172 15.34 -20.72 8.56
CA SER A 172 15.24 -21.71 9.61
C SER A 172 14.00 -21.51 10.47
N SER A 173 13.51 -22.58 11.11
CA SER A 173 12.50 -22.47 12.15
C SER A 173 13.00 -21.62 13.31
N ASN A 174 12.09 -20.94 13.99
CA ASN A 174 12.38 -20.06 15.15
C ASN A 174 13.34 -18.88 14.87
N ALA A 175 13.62 -18.60 13.61
CA ALA A 175 14.48 -17.47 13.21
C ALA A 175 13.70 -16.15 13.19
N ASP A 176 14.42 -15.05 12.90
CA ASP A 176 13.81 -13.74 12.68
C ASP A 176 12.68 -13.82 11.66
N THR A 177 11.71 -12.92 11.76
CA THR A 177 10.66 -12.79 10.76
C THR A 177 11.29 -12.47 9.39
N PRO A 178 11.13 -13.31 8.37
CA PRO A 178 11.78 -13.08 7.07
C PRO A 178 11.20 -11.89 6.34
N GLN A 179 12.02 -11.25 5.51
CA GLN A 179 11.51 -10.29 4.53
C GLN A 179 10.63 -10.98 3.51
N GLY A 180 9.66 -10.26 2.99
CA GLY A 180 8.81 -10.75 1.93
C GLY A 180 7.37 -10.30 2.06
N ARG A 181 6.53 -10.86 1.22
CA ARG A 181 5.10 -10.62 1.19
C ARG A 181 4.35 -11.71 1.92
N TYR A 182 3.34 -11.32 2.67
CA TYR A 182 2.48 -12.20 3.45
C TYR A 182 1.02 -11.94 3.08
N LYS A 183 0.31 -13.00 2.71
CA LYS A 183 -1.13 -12.94 2.56
C LYS A 183 -1.80 -12.95 3.92
N ILE A 184 -2.72 -12.06 4.17
CA ILE A 184 -3.47 -12.00 5.41
C ILE A 184 -4.60 -13.02 5.35
N LEU A 185 -4.57 -14.00 6.26
CA LEU A 185 -5.57 -15.07 6.34
C LEU A 185 -6.75 -14.70 7.26
N GLY A 186 -6.58 -13.66 8.09
CA GLY A 186 -7.54 -13.14 9.05
C GLY A 186 -7.28 -13.56 10.48
N TRP A 187 -8.23 -13.26 11.36
CA TRP A 187 -8.09 -13.41 12.80
C TRP A 187 -8.26 -14.85 13.25
N ARG A 188 -7.50 -15.26 14.27
CA ARG A 188 -7.60 -16.55 14.95
C ARG A 188 -7.71 -16.31 16.46
N LYS A 189 -8.61 -17.02 17.11
CA LYS A 189 -8.79 -16.96 18.57
C LYS A 189 -7.59 -17.53 19.30
N THR A 190 -7.13 -16.80 20.32
CA THR A 190 -6.17 -17.29 21.32
C THR A 190 -6.91 -18.02 22.46
N GLY A 191 -6.18 -18.58 23.43
CA GLY A 191 -6.77 -19.39 24.50
C GLY A 191 -7.10 -20.82 24.09
N THR A 192 -6.63 -21.25 22.92
CA THR A 192 -6.78 -22.61 22.42
C THR A 192 -5.50 -23.44 22.65
N LYS A 193 -5.57 -24.77 22.46
CA LYS A 193 -4.39 -25.66 22.53
C LYS A 193 -3.30 -25.23 21.52
N HIS A 194 -3.71 -24.77 20.32
CA HIS A 194 -2.76 -24.33 19.29
C HIS A 194 -2.23 -22.90 19.52
N TYR A 195 -3.02 -22.03 20.12
CA TYR A 195 -2.70 -20.64 20.37
C TYR A 195 -2.90 -20.26 21.85
N PRO A 196 -2.07 -20.81 22.76
CA PRO A 196 -2.24 -20.55 24.19
C PRO A 196 -1.98 -19.08 24.51
N THR A 197 -2.80 -18.51 25.39
CA THR A 197 -2.70 -17.08 25.80
C THR A 197 -1.34 -16.73 26.39
N ILE A 198 -0.69 -17.67 27.04
CA ILE A 198 0.64 -17.46 27.60
C ILE A 198 1.68 -17.10 26.52
N SER A 199 1.52 -17.59 25.30
CA SER A 199 2.44 -17.35 24.19
C SER A 199 1.96 -16.26 23.23
N PHE A 200 0.66 -16.16 22.98
CA PHE A 200 0.07 -15.31 21.95
C PHE A 200 -0.71 -14.11 22.51
N GLY A 201 -0.86 -14.03 23.86
CA GLY A 201 -1.62 -12.98 24.53
C GLY A 201 -3.12 -13.27 24.63
N PRO A 202 -3.86 -12.39 25.31
CA PRO A 202 -5.29 -12.54 25.52
C PRO A 202 -6.15 -12.17 24.31
N ASN A 203 -5.56 -11.45 23.36
CA ASN A 203 -6.27 -10.96 22.17
C ASN A 203 -6.04 -11.88 20.99
N ASP A 204 -6.99 -11.88 20.05
CA ASP A 204 -6.87 -12.67 18.81
C ASP A 204 -5.58 -12.30 18.04
N LEU A 205 -5.05 -13.26 17.30
CA LEU A 205 -3.88 -13.09 16.46
C LEU A 205 -4.25 -12.94 14.98
N LEU A 206 -3.46 -12.19 14.23
CA LEU A 206 -3.59 -12.07 12.79
C LEU A 206 -2.75 -13.14 12.11
N ALA A 207 -3.40 -14.09 11.44
CA ALA A 207 -2.74 -15.19 10.75
C ALA A 207 -2.25 -14.75 9.37
N LEU A 208 -1.01 -15.15 9.03
CA LEU A 208 -0.30 -14.76 7.84
C LEU A 208 0.22 -15.98 7.10
N GLU A 209 0.16 -15.96 5.78
CA GLU A 209 0.76 -16.96 4.90
C GLU A 209 1.91 -16.31 4.12
N TYR A 210 3.11 -16.81 4.32
CA TYR A 210 4.29 -16.32 3.63
C TYR A 210 4.26 -16.69 2.15
N GLN A 211 4.46 -15.72 1.28
CA GLN A 211 4.34 -15.89 -0.18
C GLN A 211 5.69 -16.09 -0.88
N GLY A 212 6.77 -16.16 -0.11
CA GLY A 212 8.10 -16.39 -0.65
C GLY A 212 9.08 -15.25 -0.40
N GLY A 213 10.36 -15.54 -0.66
CA GLY A 213 11.51 -14.68 -0.40
C GLY A 213 12.55 -15.42 0.44
N GLU A 214 13.33 -14.69 1.25
CA GLU A 214 14.44 -15.25 2.05
C GLU A 214 14.03 -16.28 3.11
N GLY A 215 12.75 -16.35 3.46
CA GLY A 215 12.19 -17.28 4.43
C GLY A 215 11.98 -18.69 3.92
N GLY A 216 12.20 -18.94 2.62
CA GLY A 216 11.97 -20.25 2.02
C GLY A 216 10.52 -20.72 2.14
N SER A 217 10.30 -21.95 2.60
CA SER A 217 8.97 -22.56 2.76
C SER A 217 8.34 -22.37 4.15
N ARG A 218 8.80 -21.38 4.93
CA ARG A 218 8.29 -21.17 6.31
C ARG A 218 6.80 -20.86 6.31
N GLN A 219 6.11 -21.48 7.28
CA GLN A 219 4.66 -21.34 7.48
C GLN A 219 4.36 -20.97 8.95
N GLY A 220 3.09 -20.66 9.24
CA GLY A 220 2.63 -20.40 10.61
C GLY A 220 3.07 -19.07 11.19
N MET A 221 3.21 -18.06 10.35
CA MET A 221 3.54 -16.70 10.78
C MET A 221 2.29 -15.97 11.27
N HIS A 222 2.46 -15.16 12.32
CA HIS A 222 1.37 -14.40 12.90
C HIS A 222 1.85 -13.03 13.38
N THR A 223 0.93 -12.07 13.41
CA THR A 223 1.07 -10.89 14.26
C THR A 223 0.23 -11.11 15.51
N HIS A 224 0.85 -11.00 16.69
CA HIS A 224 0.18 -11.33 17.95
C HIS A 224 0.75 -10.54 19.13
N GLY A 225 0.00 -10.49 20.23
CA GLY A 225 0.44 -10.01 21.53
C GLY A 225 1.28 -11.05 22.27
N GLY A 226 1.14 -11.11 23.56
CA GLY A 226 1.72 -12.11 24.43
C GLY A 226 2.75 -11.59 25.41
N ARG A 227 3.51 -12.51 25.98
CA ARG A 227 4.37 -12.23 27.12
C ARG A 227 5.19 -10.97 26.95
N ARG A 228 5.00 -10.06 27.89
CA ARG A 228 5.78 -8.86 28.07
C ARG A 228 6.85 -9.12 29.12
N GLN A 229 8.10 -9.02 28.73
CA GLN A 229 9.18 -8.84 29.70
C GLN A 229 9.34 -7.34 29.95
N LYS A 230 9.34 -6.95 31.21
CA LYS A 230 9.68 -5.57 31.55
C LYS A 230 11.19 -5.36 31.39
N PRO A 231 11.64 -4.36 30.62
CA PRO A 231 10.88 -3.29 29.93
C PRO A 231 10.56 -3.59 28.46
N ASP A 232 10.63 -4.83 28.01
CA ASP A 232 10.68 -5.20 26.59
C ASP A 232 9.68 -6.32 26.22
N LEU A 233 9.43 -6.57 24.93
CA LEU A 233 8.71 -7.73 24.42
C LEU A 233 9.66 -8.92 24.28
N MET A 234 9.19 -10.12 24.57
CA MET A 234 9.94 -11.35 24.30
C MET A 234 10.18 -11.56 22.81
N GLY A 235 11.29 -12.19 22.44
CA GLY A 235 11.51 -12.72 21.09
C GLY A 235 10.44 -13.71 20.67
N THR A 236 10.36 -13.99 19.37
CA THR A 236 9.36 -14.89 18.78
C THR A 236 10.04 -16.08 18.09
N HIS A 237 9.22 -16.98 17.56
CA HIS A 237 9.70 -18.05 16.70
C HIS A 237 9.54 -17.70 15.21
N GLY A 238 9.59 -16.38 14.89
CA GLY A 238 9.46 -15.86 13.54
C GLY A 238 8.16 -15.11 13.30
N CYS A 239 7.30 -15.00 14.30
CA CYS A 239 6.13 -14.13 14.28
C CYS A 239 6.52 -12.67 14.56
N MET A 240 5.59 -11.78 14.33
CA MET A 240 5.69 -10.38 14.73
C MET A 240 4.95 -10.19 16.05
N ARG A 241 5.65 -9.74 17.09
CA ARG A 241 5.04 -9.52 18.41
C ARG A 241 4.88 -8.04 18.70
N MET A 242 3.69 -7.63 19.10
CA MET A 242 3.36 -6.27 19.55
C MET A 242 2.78 -6.27 20.95
N ALA A 243 2.56 -5.10 21.55
CA ALA A 243 1.89 -4.98 22.83
C ALA A 243 0.44 -5.50 22.74
N ASP A 244 -0.09 -6.05 23.83
CA ASP A 244 -1.46 -6.59 23.85
C ASP A 244 -2.53 -5.51 23.57
N ALA A 245 -2.29 -4.27 23.96
CA ALA A 245 -3.15 -3.14 23.62
C ALA A 245 -3.15 -2.86 22.11
N ASP A 246 -1.97 -2.96 21.48
CA ASP A 246 -1.80 -2.66 20.06
C ASP A 246 -2.41 -3.71 19.16
N ILE A 247 -2.33 -5.00 19.53
CA ILE A 247 -3.00 -6.05 18.74
C ILE A 247 -4.52 -5.96 18.85
N LYS A 248 -5.04 -5.51 19.99
CA LYS A 248 -6.46 -5.22 20.15
C LYS A 248 -6.90 -4.08 19.25
N GLU A 249 -6.20 -2.97 19.29
CA GLU A 249 -6.48 -1.79 18.47
C GLU A 249 -6.34 -2.11 16.96
N LEU A 250 -5.28 -2.83 16.57
CA LEU A 250 -5.09 -3.30 15.21
C LEU A 250 -6.29 -4.13 14.73
N LYS A 251 -6.84 -4.99 15.60
CA LYS A 251 -8.01 -5.78 15.27
C LYS A 251 -9.24 -4.92 15.02
N GLU A 252 -9.46 -3.91 15.84
CA GLU A 252 -10.57 -2.96 15.68
C GLU A 252 -10.47 -2.23 14.34
N ILE A 253 -9.28 -1.69 14.03
CA ILE A 253 -9.00 -0.97 12.78
C ILE A 253 -9.20 -1.88 11.56
N VAL A 254 -8.55 -3.05 11.54
CA VAL A 254 -8.67 -3.98 10.41
C VAL A 254 -10.11 -4.46 10.23
N THR A 255 -10.83 -4.72 11.34
CA THR A 255 -12.24 -5.11 11.27
C THR A 255 -13.10 -3.99 10.69
N GLN A 256 -12.78 -2.74 10.99
CA GLN A 256 -13.48 -1.58 10.40
C GLN A 256 -13.19 -1.46 8.90
N LEU A 257 -11.93 -1.63 8.46
CA LEU A 257 -11.56 -1.66 7.06
C LEU A 257 -12.28 -2.78 6.29
N GLU A 258 -12.34 -3.99 6.88
CA GLU A 258 -13.02 -5.14 6.28
C GLU A 258 -14.56 -4.96 6.25
N LYS A 259 -15.16 -4.25 7.21
CA LYS A 259 -16.60 -3.94 7.20
C LYS A 259 -16.97 -2.92 6.14
N ASN A 260 -16.13 -1.93 5.98
CA ASN A 260 -16.35 -0.88 5.01
C ASN A 260 -16.23 -1.40 3.59
N ASP A 261 -15.64 -2.59 3.37
CA ASP A 261 -15.56 -3.25 2.07
C ASP A 261 -15.77 -4.77 2.14
N PRO A 262 -16.99 -5.24 2.25
CA PRO A 262 -17.31 -6.67 2.35
C PRO A 262 -16.99 -7.47 1.07
N LYS A 263 -16.77 -6.82 -0.07
CA LYS A 263 -16.45 -7.47 -1.35
C LYS A 263 -14.94 -7.59 -1.58
N GLU A 264 -14.13 -6.87 -0.84
CA GLU A 264 -12.68 -6.90 -1.02
C GLU A 264 -12.03 -8.09 -0.32
N LYS A 265 -11.14 -8.72 -1.06
CA LYS A 265 -10.22 -9.72 -0.51
C LYS A 265 -9.27 -9.04 0.46
N LYS A 266 -8.87 -9.76 1.50
CA LYS A 266 -7.92 -9.29 2.51
C LYS A 266 -6.66 -8.72 1.88
N GLY A 267 -6.13 -7.66 2.47
CA GLY A 267 -4.88 -7.02 2.07
C GLY A 267 -3.65 -7.91 2.25
N PHE A 268 -2.49 -7.35 2.01
CA PHE A 268 -1.21 -8.02 2.22
C PHE A 268 -0.42 -7.34 3.34
N LEU A 269 0.49 -8.09 3.93
CA LEU A 269 1.54 -7.53 4.76
C LEU A 269 2.87 -7.68 4.02
N THR A 270 3.64 -6.60 3.93
CA THR A 270 4.98 -6.62 3.35
C THR A 270 6.00 -6.23 4.42
N LEU A 271 7.02 -7.06 4.62
CA LEU A 271 8.14 -6.77 5.50
C LEU A 271 9.41 -6.54 4.69
N LYS A 272 10.08 -5.41 4.93
CA LYS A 272 11.36 -5.05 4.31
C LYS A 272 12.38 -4.61 5.36
N ASP A 273 13.66 -4.89 5.11
CA ASP A 273 14.80 -4.39 5.90
C ASP A 273 15.26 -3.04 5.34
N ASN A 274 14.42 -2.03 5.52
CA ASN A 274 14.63 -0.67 5.00
C ASN A 274 14.53 0.42 6.06
N LEU A 275 14.49 0.05 7.33
CA LEU A 275 14.44 1.01 8.43
C LEU A 275 15.80 1.68 8.61
N GLN A 276 15.88 2.98 8.32
CA GLN A 276 17.11 3.76 8.40
C GLN A 276 17.45 4.17 9.83
N VAL A 277 16.45 4.54 10.62
CA VAL A 277 16.60 4.96 12.01
C VAL A 277 16.03 3.87 12.91
N PRO A 278 16.85 3.23 13.75
CA PRO A 278 16.37 2.21 14.67
C PRO A 278 15.29 2.73 15.62
N VAL A 279 14.34 1.87 15.92
CA VAL A 279 13.27 2.14 16.88
C VAL A 279 13.35 1.16 18.05
N SER A 280 12.83 1.58 19.20
CA SER A 280 12.72 0.79 20.42
C SER A 280 11.26 0.60 20.83
N TYR A 281 11.01 -0.27 21.81
CA TYR A 281 9.69 -0.43 22.40
C TYR A 281 9.14 0.87 23.01
N ASN A 282 10.05 1.71 23.55
CA ASN A 282 9.66 2.97 24.20
C ASN A 282 9.22 4.05 23.21
N ASP A 283 9.55 3.92 21.94
CA ASP A 283 9.12 4.85 20.88
C ASP A 283 7.66 4.63 20.44
N ARG A 284 7.03 3.56 20.93
CA ARG A 284 5.68 3.15 20.55
C ARG A 284 4.65 4.26 20.68
N ASP A 285 4.58 4.88 21.86
CA ASP A 285 3.53 5.86 22.16
C ASP A 285 3.75 7.15 21.34
N LYS A 286 5.02 7.57 21.17
CA LYS A 286 5.38 8.69 20.30
C LYS A 286 5.00 8.43 18.84
N ILE A 287 5.29 7.23 18.33
CA ILE A 287 4.96 6.82 16.96
C ILE A 287 3.45 6.83 16.72
N LYS A 288 2.66 6.39 17.70
CA LYS A 288 1.18 6.43 17.63
C LYS A 288 0.66 7.87 17.65
N GLU A 289 1.24 8.72 18.49
CA GLU A 289 0.87 10.13 18.58
C GLU A 289 1.11 10.88 17.28
N GLU A 290 2.18 10.57 16.54
CA GLU A 290 2.45 11.14 15.23
C GLU A 290 1.28 10.90 14.25
N VAL A 291 0.73 9.68 14.21
CA VAL A 291 -0.42 9.35 13.36
C VAL A 291 -1.68 10.09 13.79
N ASN A 292 -1.91 10.18 15.10
CA ASN A 292 -3.08 10.90 15.63
C ASN A 292 -3.00 12.40 15.34
N LYS A 293 -1.80 12.98 15.39
CA LYS A 293 -1.59 14.39 14.99
C LYS A 293 -1.86 14.57 13.48
N MET A 294 -1.42 13.65 12.64
CA MET A 294 -1.71 13.72 11.19
C MET A 294 -3.22 13.68 10.92
N LYS A 295 -3.97 12.87 11.66
CA LYS A 295 -5.45 12.81 11.55
C LYS A 295 -6.13 14.07 12.06
N SER A 296 -5.53 14.79 13.03
CA SER A 296 -6.09 16.03 13.57
C SER A 296 -5.78 17.28 12.72
N TYR A 297 -4.88 17.16 11.74
CA TYR A 297 -4.69 18.16 10.69
C TYR A 297 -5.71 18.03 9.54
N GLU A 298 -6.94 17.58 9.85
CA GLU A 298 -8.07 17.85 8.97
C GLU A 298 -8.13 19.36 8.80
N LEU A 299 -8.08 19.81 7.54
CA LEU A 299 -8.15 21.24 7.21
C LEU A 299 -9.36 21.83 7.92
N PRO A 300 -9.24 23.05 8.48
CA PRO A 300 -10.39 23.69 9.10
C PRO A 300 -11.51 23.70 8.07
N GLU A 301 -12.70 23.35 8.52
CA GLU A 301 -13.93 23.36 7.72
C GLU A 301 -13.91 24.60 6.83
N VAL A 302 -13.80 24.41 5.52
CA VAL A 302 -13.94 25.53 4.58
C VAL A 302 -15.41 25.90 4.65
N VAL A 303 -15.72 26.85 5.51
CA VAL A 303 -17.03 27.48 5.52
C VAL A 303 -17.18 28.14 4.14
N VAL A 304 -17.84 27.45 3.24
CA VAL A 304 -18.29 28.05 1.98
C VAL A 304 -19.35 29.07 2.37
N ILE A 305 -18.90 30.31 2.56
CA ILE A 305 -19.83 31.43 2.65
C ILE A 305 -20.46 31.54 1.28
N GLY A 306 -21.62 30.91 1.14
CA GLY A 306 -22.42 31.02 -0.05
C GLY A 306 -22.70 32.49 -0.32
N HIS A 307 -22.07 33.05 -1.32
CA HIS A 307 -22.53 34.32 -1.88
C HIS A 307 -23.94 34.11 -2.39
N ARG A 308 -24.90 34.52 -1.57
CA ARG A 308 -26.30 34.67 -1.96
C ARG A 308 -26.30 35.67 -3.11
N THR A 309 -26.39 35.22 -4.33
CA THR A 309 -26.69 36.07 -5.47
C THR A 309 -28.03 36.71 -5.17
N GLN A 310 -28.00 38.01 -4.83
CA GLN A 310 -29.23 38.82 -4.80
C GLN A 310 -29.78 38.82 -6.21
N LYS A 311 -30.96 38.22 -6.36
CA LYS A 311 -31.81 38.44 -7.53
C LYS A 311 -32.09 39.92 -7.59
N VAL A 312 -31.54 40.60 -8.58
CA VAL A 312 -31.98 41.93 -8.97
C VAL A 312 -33.39 41.73 -9.54
N GLU A 313 -34.40 42.08 -8.74
CA GLU A 313 -35.76 42.26 -9.19
C GLU A 313 -35.74 43.44 -10.13
N LYS A 314 -36.04 43.21 -11.40
CA LYS A 314 -36.40 44.24 -12.35
C LYS A 314 -37.76 44.74 -11.91
N ASN A 315 -37.79 45.92 -11.30
CA ASN A 315 -39.01 46.71 -11.19
C ASN A 315 -39.40 47.15 -12.57
N GLU A 316 -40.41 46.52 -13.13
CA GLU A 316 -41.25 47.09 -14.16
C GLU A 316 -42.09 48.19 -13.48
N THR A 317 -41.75 49.45 -13.73
CA THR A 317 -42.63 50.58 -13.46
C THR A 317 -43.33 50.97 -14.76
N GLU A 318 -44.59 50.96 -14.62
CA GLU A 318 -45.67 51.17 -15.54
C GLU A 318 -45.62 52.46 -16.36
N LYS A 319 -46.29 52.36 -17.45
CA LYS A 319 -46.82 53.39 -18.29
C LYS A 319 -47.53 54.51 -17.52
N GLY A 320 -47.20 55.71 -17.83
CA GLY A 320 -48.01 56.89 -17.53
C GLY A 320 -47.82 57.89 -18.67
N GLY A 321 -48.77 57.94 -19.54
CA GLY A 321 -48.81 58.89 -20.65
C GLY A 321 -49.25 60.29 -20.18
N THR A 322 -48.92 61.31 -20.93
CA THR A 322 -49.81 62.38 -21.42
C THR A 322 -49.03 63.43 -22.15
N LYS A 323 -49.32 63.58 -23.40
CA LYS A 323 -49.86 64.76 -24.12
C LYS A 323 -49.10 66.10 -24.01
N HIS A 324 -48.85 66.61 -25.23
CA HIS A 324 -48.93 68.02 -25.69
C HIS A 324 -47.94 68.98 -25.04
N GLU A 325 -47.32 69.84 -25.72
CA GLU A 325 -47.69 70.78 -26.78
C GLU A 325 -46.45 71.35 -27.48
N THR A 326 -46.59 71.56 -28.71
CA THR A 326 -46.14 72.57 -29.67
C THR A 326 -45.37 73.81 -29.19
N GLU A 327 -44.62 74.30 -30.16
CA GLU A 327 -44.14 75.66 -30.45
C GLU A 327 -42.70 76.07 -30.00
N GLN A 328 -41.91 76.24 -30.85
CA GLN A 328 -41.32 77.18 -31.82
C GLN A 328 -39.98 76.73 -32.32
#